data_d887b5aeefab55846ce9e9a012cc6c87
#
_entry.id   d887b5aeefab55846ce9e9a012cc6c87
#
_cell.length_a   1.000
_cell.length_b   1.000
_cell.length_c   1.000
_cell.angle_alpha   90.00
_cell.angle_beta   90.00
_cell.angle_gamma   90.00
#
_symmetry.space_group_name_H-M   'P 1'
#
loop_
_entity.id
_entity.type
_entity.pdbx_description
1 polymer ?
#
loop_
_entity_poly.entity_id
_entity_poly.type
_entity_poly.pdbx_seq_one_letter_code
_entity_poly.pdbx_strand_id
1 'polypeptide(L)'
;MRFQIEQTFAADPATLCAALVDPSYLAEAMGRLPDITAPILQSQVHDAKAGTVRQELLYAFNGKLPSVVTRFVSPDRLTWVEDTTVDLTTRTAEFRITPVHYRTFFTCRGTWSIHERPPGSARRLDGSLTVNSPVPFVGGQVEKAIVSGLRERLEKEPAAFAWWIAQKQK
;
A
#
# COMPACT_ATOMS: atom_id res chain seq x y z
N MET A 1 3.89 5.76 -15.14
CA MET A 1 2.41 5.85 -15.12
C MET A 1 1.94 6.56 -13.87
N ARG A 2 1.01 7.52 -13.96
CA ARG A 2 0.32 8.10 -12.79
C ARG A 2 -0.96 7.34 -12.53
N PHE A 3 -1.35 7.19 -11.27
CA PHE A 3 -2.58 6.53 -10.87
C PHE A 3 -3.22 7.23 -9.68
N GLN A 4 -4.53 7.07 -9.56
CA GLN A 4 -5.34 7.54 -8.45
C GLN A 4 -6.32 6.44 -8.06
N ILE A 5 -6.44 6.19 -6.76
CA ILE A 5 -7.37 5.22 -6.19
C ILE A 5 -8.08 5.88 -5.02
N GLU A 6 -9.40 5.71 -4.94
CA GLU A 6 -10.20 6.15 -3.81
C GLU A 6 -10.89 4.94 -3.18
N GLN A 7 -10.90 4.91 -1.86
CA GLN A 7 -11.52 3.85 -1.04
C GLN A 7 -12.45 4.50 -0.03
N THR A 8 -13.54 3.81 0.31
CA THR A 8 -14.49 4.29 1.33
C THR A 8 -14.52 3.32 2.51
N PHE A 9 -14.48 3.84 3.72
CA PHE A 9 -14.43 3.06 4.97
C PHE A 9 -15.58 3.47 5.88
N ALA A 10 -16.16 2.49 6.58
CA ALA A 10 -17.22 2.72 7.57
C ALA A 10 -16.64 3.10 8.94
N ALA A 11 -15.74 4.08 8.95
CA ALA A 11 -15.13 4.62 10.15
C ALA A 11 -14.82 6.10 9.94
N ASP A 12 -14.72 6.87 11.02
CA ASP A 12 -14.28 8.26 10.96
C ASP A 12 -12.81 8.37 10.51
N PRO A 13 -12.38 9.53 10.01
CA PRO A 13 -11.03 9.72 9.49
C PRO A 13 -9.90 9.46 10.50
N ALA A 14 -10.13 9.77 11.79
CA ALA A 14 -9.09 9.60 12.82
C ALA A 14 -8.90 8.11 13.15
N THR A 15 -10.00 7.37 13.30
CA THR A 15 -9.96 5.91 13.50
C THR A 15 -9.28 5.21 12.34
N LEU A 16 -9.60 5.57 11.11
CA LEU A 16 -8.94 4.98 9.92
C LEU A 16 -7.45 5.32 9.91
N CYS A 17 -7.08 6.58 10.14
CA CYS A 17 -5.68 7.01 10.13
C CYS A 17 -4.84 6.28 11.20
N ALA A 18 -5.39 6.14 12.42
CA ALA A 18 -4.74 5.39 13.50
C ALA A 18 -4.54 3.91 13.16
N ALA A 19 -5.51 3.28 12.50
CA ALA A 19 -5.41 1.88 12.08
C ALA A 19 -4.27 1.65 11.09
N LEU A 20 -4.06 2.57 10.14
CA LEU A 20 -3.01 2.43 9.11
C LEU A 20 -1.58 2.43 9.68
N VAL A 21 -1.41 2.83 10.93
CA VAL A 21 -0.14 2.77 11.66
C VAL A 21 -0.18 1.78 12.83
N ASP A 22 -1.27 1.06 13.03
CA ASP A 22 -1.39 0.03 14.08
C ASP A 22 -0.74 -1.28 13.59
N PRO A 23 0.29 -1.80 14.31
CA PRO A 23 0.96 -3.04 13.93
C PRO A 23 0.01 -4.25 13.83
N SER A 24 -1.06 -4.29 14.64
CA SER A 24 -2.03 -5.39 14.58
C SER A 24 -2.91 -5.31 13.32
N TYR A 25 -3.28 -4.10 12.87
CA TYR A 25 -3.97 -3.92 11.59
C TYR A 25 -3.10 -4.39 10.43
N LEU A 26 -1.84 -3.98 10.42
CA LEU A 26 -0.89 -4.35 9.38
C LEU A 26 -0.70 -5.87 9.30
N ALA A 27 -0.55 -6.55 10.46
CA ALA A 27 -0.36 -7.99 10.50
C ALA A 27 -1.63 -8.78 10.17
N GLU A 28 -2.77 -8.40 10.74
CA GLU A 28 -4.00 -9.20 10.72
C GLU A 28 -4.89 -8.86 9.54
N ALA A 29 -5.22 -7.58 9.32
CA ALA A 29 -6.13 -7.15 8.27
C ALA A 29 -5.47 -7.16 6.90
N MET A 30 -4.26 -6.59 6.79
CA MET A 30 -3.54 -6.52 5.51
C MET A 30 -3.12 -7.91 5.01
N GLY A 31 -2.89 -8.86 5.91
CA GLY A 31 -2.60 -10.25 5.57
C GLY A 31 -3.78 -11.01 4.96
N ARG A 32 -5.01 -10.51 5.10
CA ARG A 32 -6.21 -11.09 4.47
C ARG A 32 -6.39 -10.70 3.01
N LEU A 33 -5.64 -9.70 2.56
CA LEU A 33 -5.72 -9.20 1.19
C LEU A 33 -4.94 -10.12 0.24
N PRO A 34 -5.41 -10.32 -1.00
CA PRO A 34 -4.76 -11.23 -1.94
C PRO A 34 -3.43 -10.69 -2.48
N ASP A 35 -2.66 -11.60 -3.09
CA ASP A 35 -1.53 -11.35 -3.97
C ASP A 35 -0.29 -10.70 -3.34
N ILE A 36 -0.38 -10.26 -2.08
CA ILE A 36 0.74 -9.71 -1.33
C ILE A 36 0.64 -10.25 0.10
N THR A 37 1.75 -10.68 0.66
CA THR A 37 1.82 -11.16 2.05
C THR A 37 1.42 -10.08 3.05
N ALA A 38 1.09 -10.47 4.29
CA ALA A 38 1.06 -9.51 5.38
C ALA A 38 2.38 -8.75 5.44
N PRO A 39 2.35 -7.41 5.58
CA PRO A 39 3.59 -6.64 5.72
C PRO A 39 4.31 -7.03 7.01
N ILE A 40 5.64 -7.07 6.92
CA ILE A 40 6.51 -7.21 8.09
C ILE A 40 6.96 -5.82 8.49
N LEU A 41 6.56 -5.37 9.67
CA LEU A 41 7.00 -4.09 10.23
C LEU A 41 8.49 -4.18 10.58
N GLN A 42 9.33 -3.47 9.84
CA GLN A 42 10.77 -3.41 10.06
C GLN A 42 11.17 -2.34 11.06
N SER A 43 10.54 -1.18 10.95
CA SER A 43 10.75 -0.06 11.87
C SER A 43 9.50 0.80 11.97
N GLN A 44 9.29 1.39 13.14
CA GLN A 44 8.28 2.43 13.36
C GLN A 44 8.79 3.45 14.37
N VAL A 45 8.74 4.71 14.00
CA VAL A 45 9.17 5.84 14.82
C VAL A 45 8.05 6.85 14.95
N HIS A 46 7.71 7.19 16.17
CA HIS A 46 6.70 8.20 16.49
C HIS A 46 7.39 9.51 16.90
N ASP A 47 7.11 10.58 16.21
CA ASP A 47 7.46 11.95 16.64
C ASP A 47 6.22 12.63 17.23
N ALA A 48 6.12 12.59 18.56
CA ALA A 48 4.98 13.18 19.26
C ALA A 48 4.91 14.71 19.12
N LYS A 49 6.03 15.40 18.87
CA LYS A 49 6.05 16.85 18.66
C LYS A 49 5.53 17.24 17.28
N ALA A 50 5.93 16.49 16.27
CA ALA A 50 5.46 16.69 14.91
C ALA A 50 4.09 16.05 14.65
N GLY A 51 3.62 15.16 15.52
CA GLY A 51 2.38 14.39 15.27
C GLY A 51 2.52 13.39 14.12
N THR A 52 3.73 12.89 13.87
CA THR A 52 4.01 12.02 12.74
C THR A 52 4.44 10.62 13.16
N VAL A 53 4.14 9.65 12.29
CA VAL A 53 4.62 8.26 12.40
C VAL A 53 5.33 7.91 11.11
N ARG A 54 6.61 7.55 11.21
CA ARG A 54 7.35 6.96 10.10
C ARG A 54 7.44 5.46 10.29
N GLN A 55 7.14 4.70 9.25
CA GLN A 55 7.22 3.24 9.27
C GLN A 55 7.84 2.68 8.00
N GLU A 56 8.56 1.58 8.16
CA GLU A 56 9.11 0.78 7.07
C GLU A 56 8.47 -0.61 7.10
N LEU A 57 7.83 -0.97 6.01
CA LEU A 57 7.09 -2.22 5.84
C LEU A 57 7.70 -3.04 4.72
N LEU A 58 8.10 -4.27 5.02
CA LEU A 58 8.56 -5.22 4.01
C LEU A 58 7.37 -6.04 3.50
N TYR A 59 7.18 -6.03 2.20
CA TYR A 59 6.17 -6.80 1.49
C TYR A 59 6.79 -7.84 0.56
N ALA A 60 6.08 -8.91 0.32
CA ALA A 60 6.39 -9.89 -0.71
C ALA A 60 5.16 -10.21 -1.56
N PHE A 61 5.35 -10.31 -2.86
CA PHE A 61 4.31 -10.74 -3.78
C PHE A 61 4.13 -12.27 -3.69
N ASN A 62 2.89 -12.72 -3.65
CA ASN A 62 2.54 -14.14 -3.63
C ASN A 62 1.42 -14.49 -4.62
N GLY A 63 1.07 -13.55 -5.50
CA GLY A 63 0.06 -13.72 -6.53
C GLY A 63 0.58 -14.39 -7.81
N LYS A 64 -0.25 -14.40 -8.83
CA LYS A 64 0.11 -14.91 -10.16
C LYS A 64 0.51 -13.76 -11.07
N LEU A 65 1.67 -13.86 -11.70
CA LEU A 65 2.11 -12.92 -12.72
C LEU A 65 1.66 -13.35 -14.11
N PRO A 66 1.33 -12.40 -14.99
CA PRO A 66 1.16 -12.67 -16.41
C PRO A 66 2.43 -13.30 -17.01
N SER A 67 2.26 -14.24 -17.94
CA SER A 67 3.39 -14.97 -18.55
C SER A 67 4.41 -14.07 -19.26
N VAL A 68 3.98 -12.91 -19.75
CA VAL A 68 4.87 -11.91 -20.34
C VAL A 68 5.82 -11.32 -19.28
N VAL A 69 5.39 -11.20 -18.03
CA VAL A 69 6.18 -10.64 -16.92
C VAL A 69 7.14 -11.67 -16.35
N THR A 70 6.71 -12.95 -16.23
CA THR A 70 7.55 -14.04 -15.67
C THR A 70 8.80 -14.35 -16.49
N ARG A 71 8.85 -13.90 -17.73
CA ARG A 71 10.06 -14.02 -18.57
C ARG A 71 11.20 -13.11 -18.11
N PHE A 72 10.89 -12.04 -17.36
CA PHE A 72 11.87 -11.03 -16.96
C PHE A 72 11.98 -10.90 -15.44
N VAL A 73 10.97 -11.36 -14.72
CA VAL A 73 10.84 -11.17 -13.27
C VAL A 73 10.49 -12.49 -12.61
N SER A 74 11.27 -12.88 -11.63
CA SER A 74 11.03 -14.06 -10.79
C SER A 74 10.05 -13.67 -9.67
N PRO A 75 8.88 -14.34 -9.53
CA PRO A 75 7.87 -13.96 -8.52
C PRO A 75 8.42 -13.99 -7.10
N ASP A 76 9.28 -14.93 -6.75
CA ASP A 76 9.93 -15.08 -5.45
C ASP A 76 10.90 -13.95 -5.11
N ARG A 77 11.32 -13.15 -6.08
CA ARG A 77 12.15 -11.95 -5.92
C ARG A 77 11.35 -10.64 -5.89
N LEU A 78 10.02 -10.71 -5.99
CA LEU A 78 9.16 -9.52 -5.88
C LEU A 78 8.92 -9.19 -4.42
N THR A 79 9.94 -8.62 -3.81
CA THR A 79 9.91 -8.07 -2.46
C THR A 79 10.28 -6.59 -2.49
N TRP A 80 9.64 -5.80 -1.66
CA TRP A 80 9.92 -4.35 -1.57
C TRP A 80 9.72 -3.83 -0.16
N VAL A 81 10.38 -2.73 0.13
CA VAL A 81 10.17 -1.94 1.33
C VAL A 81 9.32 -0.72 0.96
N GLU A 82 8.24 -0.51 1.69
CA GLU A 82 7.48 0.73 1.70
C GLU A 82 7.90 1.57 2.89
N ASP A 83 8.47 2.74 2.62
CA ASP A 83 8.77 3.78 3.61
C ASP A 83 7.65 4.81 3.55
N THR A 84 6.91 4.94 4.65
CA THR A 84 5.75 5.83 4.76
C THR A 84 5.90 6.74 5.94
N THR A 85 5.66 8.04 5.73
CA THR A 85 5.53 9.04 6.80
C THR A 85 4.11 9.54 6.86
N VAL A 86 3.44 9.26 7.96
CA VAL A 86 2.04 9.63 8.22
C VAL A 86 1.98 10.82 9.14
N ASP A 87 1.30 11.87 8.76
CA ASP A 87 0.89 12.98 9.63
C ASP A 87 -0.51 12.66 10.19
N LEU A 88 -0.55 12.39 11.50
CA LEU A 88 -1.79 12.02 12.19
C LEU A 88 -2.75 13.20 12.36
N THR A 89 -2.22 14.43 12.34
CA THR A 89 -3.02 15.65 12.50
C THR A 89 -3.76 16.00 11.21
N THR A 90 -3.04 16.03 10.10
CA THR A 90 -3.61 16.31 8.78
C THR A 90 -4.21 15.08 8.12
N ARG A 91 -3.92 13.88 8.64
CA ARG A 91 -4.36 12.59 8.09
C ARG A 91 -3.92 12.42 6.63
N THR A 92 -2.66 12.76 6.40
CA THR A 92 -1.99 12.63 5.11
C THR A 92 -0.72 11.79 5.27
N ALA A 93 -0.25 11.22 4.18
CA ALA A 93 1.06 10.58 4.18
C ALA A 93 1.76 10.72 2.84
N GLU A 94 3.07 10.60 2.91
CA GLU A 94 3.94 10.35 1.76
C GLU A 94 4.47 8.93 1.85
N PHE A 95 4.55 8.24 0.72
CA PHE A 95 5.13 6.91 0.66
C PHE A 95 6.11 6.76 -0.50
N ARG A 96 7.09 5.91 -0.29
CA ARG A 96 8.03 5.45 -1.30
C ARG A 96 8.17 3.94 -1.23
N ILE A 97 8.11 3.29 -2.38
CA ILE A 97 8.34 1.85 -2.53
C ILE A 97 9.72 1.65 -3.17
N THR A 98 10.57 0.88 -2.49
CA THR A 98 11.91 0.53 -2.94
C THR A 98 12.00 -0.99 -3.06
N PRO A 99 12.13 -1.55 -4.26
CA PRO A 99 12.33 -2.99 -4.45
C PRO A 99 13.64 -3.46 -3.79
N VAL A 100 13.60 -4.62 -3.14
CA VAL A 100 14.80 -5.27 -2.60
C VAL A 100 15.66 -5.79 -3.76
N HIS A 101 15.01 -6.40 -4.74
CA HIS A 101 15.59 -6.81 -6.01
C HIS A 101 15.10 -5.89 -7.13
N TYR A 102 15.73 -5.89 -8.27
CA TYR A 102 15.33 -5.11 -9.44
C TYR A 102 15.27 -3.58 -9.21
N ARG A 103 16.16 -3.04 -8.37
CA ARG A 103 16.14 -1.63 -7.91
C ARG A 103 16.15 -0.58 -9.04
N THR A 104 16.75 -0.92 -10.17
CA THR A 104 16.82 -0.03 -11.35
C THR A 104 15.60 -0.11 -12.26
N PHE A 105 14.78 -1.17 -12.10
CA PHE A 105 13.62 -1.41 -12.96
C PHE A 105 12.34 -0.74 -12.47
N PHE A 106 12.27 -0.46 -11.18
CA PHE A 106 11.00 -0.07 -10.57
C PHE A 106 11.18 1.10 -9.60
N THR A 107 10.36 2.12 -9.76
CA THR A 107 10.20 3.19 -8.75
C THR A 107 8.72 3.48 -8.56
N CYS A 108 8.28 3.57 -7.31
CA CYS A 108 6.93 4.00 -6.99
C CYS A 108 6.97 4.94 -5.79
N ARG A 109 6.19 6.01 -5.89
CA ARG A 109 6.02 6.99 -4.81
C ARG A 109 4.67 7.66 -4.95
N GLY A 110 4.19 8.19 -3.85
CA GLY A 110 2.93 8.92 -3.86
C GLY A 110 2.58 9.49 -2.51
N THR A 111 1.34 9.89 -2.42
CA THR A 111 0.72 10.43 -1.21
C THR A 111 -0.65 9.80 -1.02
N TRP A 112 -1.13 9.80 0.21
CA TRP A 112 -2.54 9.57 0.45
C TRP A 112 -3.09 10.59 1.45
N SER A 113 -4.39 10.82 1.40
CA SER A 113 -5.12 11.67 2.33
C SER A 113 -6.43 11.00 2.73
N ILE A 114 -6.87 11.24 3.97
CA ILE A 114 -8.13 10.76 4.50
C ILE A 114 -9.01 11.96 4.81
N HIS A 115 -10.24 11.93 4.33
CA HIS A 115 -11.23 12.97 4.55
C HIS A 115 -12.59 12.39 4.94
N GLU A 116 -13.42 13.21 5.53
CA GLU A 116 -14.80 12.83 5.85
C GLU A 116 -15.59 12.52 4.58
N ARG A 117 -16.34 11.42 4.63
CA ARG A 117 -17.31 11.02 3.61
C ARG A 117 -18.48 10.30 4.29
N PRO A 118 -19.51 11.06 4.76
CA PRO A 118 -20.60 10.46 5.52
C PRO A 118 -21.20 9.22 4.81
N PRO A 119 -21.50 8.14 5.57
CA PRO A 119 -21.42 8.03 7.05
C PRO A 119 -20.04 7.64 7.61
N GLY A 120 -18.97 7.68 6.85
CA GLY A 120 -17.62 7.29 7.27
C GLY A 120 -16.54 8.21 6.72
N SER A 121 -15.50 7.63 6.13
CA SER A 121 -14.38 8.34 5.53
C SER A 121 -14.00 7.80 4.16
N ALA A 122 -13.25 8.60 3.41
CA ALA A 122 -12.60 8.16 2.19
C ALA A 122 -11.10 8.38 2.27
N ARG A 123 -10.32 7.42 1.77
CA ARG A 123 -8.88 7.55 1.53
C ARG A 123 -8.64 7.69 0.04
N ARG A 124 -7.99 8.78 -0.34
CA ARG A 124 -7.52 9.03 -1.69
C ARG A 124 -6.02 8.81 -1.75
N LEU A 125 -5.59 7.98 -2.68
CA LEU A 125 -4.20 7.65 -2.95
C LEU A 125 -3.84 8.14 -4.34
N ASP A 126 -2.82 8.98 -4.43
CA ASP A 126 -2.25 9.52 -5.67
C ASP A 126 -0.80 9.05 -5.79
N GLY A 127 -0.46 8.38 -6.88
CA GLY A 127 0.86 7.81 -7.03
C GLY A 127 1.42 7.87 -8.44
N SER A 128 2.73 7.65 -8.51
CA SER A 128 3.45 7.47 -9.76
C SER A 128 4.29 6.21 -9.69
N LEU A 129 4.17 5.42 -10.73
CA LEU A 129 4.92 4.18 -10.95
C LEU A 129 5.70 4.29 -12.25
N THR A 130 6.96 3.92 -12.22
CA THR A 130 7.82 3.81 -13.40
C THR A 130 8.48 2.44 -13.42
N VAL A 131 8.34 1.74 -14.54
CA VAL A 131 9.04 0.48 -14.82
C VAL A 131 9.99 0.70 -15.98
N ASN A 132 11.29 0.70 -15.68
CA ASN A 132 12.35 0.82 -16.67
C ASN A 132 12.67 -0.56 -17.24
N SER A 133 12.01 -0.96 -18.32
CA SER A 133 12.28 -2.22 -19.01
C SER A 133 13.30 -2.02 -20.13
N PRO A 134 14.30 -2.90 -20.27
CA PRO A 134 15.19 -2.86 -21.44
C PRO A 134 14.49 -3.29 -22.73
N VAL A 135 13.31 -3.89 -22.62
CA VAL A 135 12.51 -4.31 -23.79
C VAL A 135 11.46 -3.23 -24.10
N PRO A 136 11.44 -2.69 -25.32
CA PRO A 136 10.45 -1.68 -25.72
C PRO A 136 9.01 -2.15 -25.46
N PHE A 137 8.15 -1.23 -25.05
CA PHE A 137 6.71 -1.42 -24.76
C PHE A 137 6.35 -2.34 -23.58
N VAL A 138 7.29 -3.14 -23.03
CA VAL A 138 7.03 -4.04 -21.91
C VAL A 138 6.83 -3.25 -20.61
N GLY A 139 7.60 -2.20 -20.35
CA GLY A 139 7.49 -1.38 -19.14
C GLY A 139 6.07 -0.87 -18.91
N GLY A 140 5.43 -0.29 -19.91
CA GLY A 140 4.06 0.22 -19.78
C GLY A 140 2.99 -0.87 -19.57
N GLN A 141 3.19 -2.08 -20.07
CA GLN A 141 2.29 -3.22 -19.80
C GLN A 141 2.45 -3.69 -18.35
N VAL A 142 3.68 -3.74 -17.85
CA VAL A 142 3.97 -4.10 -16.45
C VAL A 142 3.41 -3.04 -15.51
N GLU A 143 3.57 -1.74 -15.80
CA GLU A 143 2.96 -0.66 -15.02
C GLU A 143 1.44 -0.81 -14.91
N LYS A 144 0.76 -1.07 -16.02
CA LYS A 144 -0.69 -1.29 -16.04
C LYS A 144 -1.09 -2.51 -15.21
N ALA A 145 -0.37 -3.61 -15.31
CA ALA A 145 -0.65 -4.82 -14.54
C ALA A 145 -0.48 -4.59 -13.03
N ILE A 146 0.58 -3.89 -12.62
CA ILE A 146 0.84 -3.54 -11.21
C ILE A 146 -0.27 -2.64 -10.68
N VAL A 147 -0.65 -1.58 -11.41
CA VAL A 147 -1.70 -0.64 -10.97
C VAL A 147 -3.07 -1.34 -10.91
N SER A 148 -3.36 -2.25 -11.85
CA SER A 148 -4.59 -3.06 -11.80
C SER A 148 -4.65 -3.94 -10.57
N GLY A 149 -3.58 -4.69 -10.29
CA GLY A 149 -3.50 -5.54 -9.09
C GLY A 149 -3.56 -4.73 -7.79
N LEU A 150 -2.91 -3.57 -7.74
CA LEU A 150 -3.00 -2.65 -6.61
C LEU A 150 -4.45 -2.19 -6.39
N ARG A 151 -5.15 -1.81 -7.46
CA ARG A 151 -6.56 -1.38 -7.39
C ARG A 151 -7.45 -2.50 -6.86
N GLU A 152 -7.35 -3.71 -7.41
CA GLU A 152 -8.11 -4.88 -6.97
C GLU A 152 -7.87 -5.23 -5.49
N ARG A 153 -6.62 -5.10 -5.03
CA ARG A 153 -6.27 -5.30 -3.63
C ARG A 153 -6.89 -4.23 -2.74
N LEU A 154 -6.75 -2.96 -3.10
CA LEU A 154 -7.25 -1.85 -2.31
C LEU A 154 -8.79 -1.79 -2.27
N GLU A 155 -9.49 -2.30 -3.30
CA GLU A 155 -10.95 -2.45 -3.28
C GLU A 155 -11.43 -3.42 -2.18
N LYS A 156 -10.60 -4.38 -1.78
CA LYS A 156 -10.92 -5.36 -0.72
C LYS A 156 -10.53 -4.89 0.68
N GLU A 157 -9.69 -3.87 0.79
CA GLU A 157 -9.19 -3.39 2.08
C GLU A 157 -10.29 -2.87 3.03
N PRO A 158 -11.35 -2.16 2.59
CA PRO A 158 -12.42 -1.72 3.48
C PRO A 158 -13.13 -2.89 4.21
N ALA A 159 -13.28 -4.03 3.54
CA ALA A 159 -13.87 -5.22 4.16
C ALA A 159 -12.93 -5.86 5.19
N ALA A 160 -11.62 -5.89 4.91
CA ALA A 160 -10.61 -6.37 5.85
C ALA A 160 -10.51 -5.43 7.07
N PHE A 161 -10.61 -4.13 6.87
CA PHE A 161 -10.67 -3.13 7.94
C PHE A 161 -11.91 -3.33 8.83
N ALA A 162 -13.10 -3.47 8.23
CA ALA A 162 -14.33 -3.68 8.98
C ALA A 162 -14.26 -4.97 9.82
N TRP A 163 -13.70 -6.03 9.26
CA TRP A 163 -13.46 -7.26 10.00
C TRP A 163 -12.54 -7.02 11.21
N TRP A 164 -11.42 -6.33 11.04
CA TRP A 164 -10.46 -6.06 12.12
C TRP A 164 -11.06 -5.20 13.22
N ILE A 165 -11.81 -4.14 12.90
CA ILE A 165 -12.53 -3.32 13.88
C ILE A 165 -13.49 -4.18 14.71
N ALA A 166 -14.23 -5.09 14.08
CA ALA A 166 -15.16 -5.97 14.76
C ALA A 166 -14.46 -6.95 15.74
N GLN A 167 -13.20 -7.31 15.52
CA GLN A 167 -12.42 -8.11 16.48
C GLN A 167 -12.01 -7.30 17.72
N LYS A 168 -11.72 -6.02 17.56
CA LYS A 168 -11.32 -5.12 18.66
C LYS A 168 -12.45 -4.75 19.62
N GLN A 169 -13.70 -4.98 19.21
CA GLN A 169 -14.89 -4.69 20.02
C GLN A 169 -15.39 -5.91 20.84
N LYS A 170 -14.75 -7.05 20.70
CA LYS A 170 -15.04 -8.28 21.47
C LYS A 170 -14.15 -8.38 22.69
#